data_3737f26a48c0b0a67a2e3677c97d4b44
#
_entry.id   3737f26a48c0b0a67a2e3677c97d4b44
#
_cell.length_a   1.000
_cell.length_b   1.000
_cell.length_c   1.000
_cell.angle_alpha   90.00
_cell.angle_beta   90.00
_cell.angle_gamma   90.00
#
_symmetry.space_group_name_H-M   'P 1'
#
loop_
_entity.id
_entity.type
_entity.pdbx_description
1 polymer ?
#
loop_
_entity_poly.entity_id
_entity_poly.type
_entity_poly.pdbx_seq_one_letter_code
_entity_poly.pdbx_strand_id
1 'polypeptide(L)'
;RPQAMNALNDEITGEILSILKKFADDPGVMGFVITGYGTTAFSAGADIGKFPSMLGDFEASAQYARDCAKVQVFMDQMDKPVVAAINGLALGGGLDIAIRCHSMVATKNARLQFPEISLGILPGIGGCVVPYRKWPQGAEVFHEMICLARTLGVDEAAGIGMISAIAEDYSSLMKAALDEVKRLQGTVTRIPEGKIQIPDIKIPDEPKAGKQVLSKEALSITVETIQAGAAAEKLSEALEIGYKGFGHIACSEAAKEGIAAFLESRKPVFKT
;
A
#
# COMPACT_ATOMS: atom_id res chain seq x y z
N ARG A 1 -0.24 6.70 -16.61
CA ARG A 1 -1.69 6.54 -16.93
C ARG A 1 -2.53 7.66 -16.29
N PRO A 2 -2.32 8.93 -16.67
CA PRO A 2 -3.02 10.04 -16.01
C PRO A 2 -4.55 9.98 -16.16
N GLN A 3 -5.04 9.42 -17.25
CA GLN A 3 -6.48 9.22 -17.52
C GLN A 3 -7.14 8.22 -16.55
N ALA A 4 -6.35 7.36 -15.90
CA ALA A 4 -6.78 6.42 -14.88
C ALA A 4 -6.18 6.76 -13.49
N MET A 5 -5.91 8.05 -13.23
CA MET A 5 -5.28 8.53 -12.00
C MET A 5 -4.01 7.72 -11.63
N ASN A 6 -3.19 7.40 -12.62
CA ASN A 6 -1.95 6.64 -12.47
C ASN A 6 -2.15 5.23 -11.86
N ALA A 7 -3.29 4.58 -12.14
CA ALA A 7 -3.56 3.22 -11.69
C ALA A 7 -2.51 2.24 -12.22
N LEU A 8 -2.11 1.30 -11.37
CA LEU A 8 -1.04 0.34 -11.61
C LEU A 8 -1.57 -0.87 -12.41
N ASN A 9 -0.83 -1.23 -13.43
CA ASN A 9 -1.00 -2.47 -14.17
C ASN A 9 0.37 -3.15 -14.36
N ASP A 10 0.39 -4.34 -14.97
CA ASP A 10 1.62 -5.12 -15.16
C ASP A 10 2.67 -4.38 -16.00
N GLU A 11 2.25 -3.55 -16.96
CA GLU A 11 3.13 -2.77 -17.80
C GLU A 11 3.89 -1.73 -16.96
N ILE A 12 3.17 -0.91 -16.19
CA ILE A 12 3.79 0.13 -15.34
C ILE A 12 4.69 -0.48 -14.29
N THR A 13 4.24 -1.53 -13.59
CA THR A 13 5.06 -2.19 -12.56
C THR A 13 6.28 -2.87 -13.17
N GLY A 14 6.13 -3.46 -14.35
CA GLY A 14 7.23 -4.03 -15.12
C GLY A 14 8.26 -2.99 -15.57
N GLU A 15 7.81 -1.83 -16.04
CA GLU A 15 8.70 -0.71 -16.41
C GLU A 15 9.45 -0.16 -15.21
N ILE A 16 8.76 0.09 -14.08
CA ILE A 16 9.40 0.54 -12.84
C ILE A 16 10.49 -0.45 -12.43
N LEU A 17 10.17 -1.75 -12.37
CA LEU A 17 11.14 -2.79 -12.01
C LEU A 17 12.33 -2.84 -12.96
N SER A 18 12.08 -2.70 -14.26
CA SER A 18 13.13 -2.70 -15.29
C SER A 18 14.10 -1.52 -15.12
N ILE A 19 13.57 -0.32 -14.86
CA ILE A 19 14.37 0.89 -14.61
C ILE A 19 15.19 0.74 -13.34
N LEU A 20 14.58 0.29 -12.24
CA LEU A 20 15.27 0.07 -10.98
C LEU A 20 16.43 -0.93 -11.15
N LYS A 21 16.18 -2.08 -11.80
CA LYS A 21 17.23 -3.09 -12.08
C LYS A 21 18.34 -2.55 -12.96
N LYS A 22 18.00 -1.80 -14.00
CA LYS A 22 18.98 -1.27 -14.96
C LYS A 22 19.99 -0.33 -14.32
N PHE A 23 19.53 0.48 -13.35
CA PHE A 23 20.35 1.54 -12.76
C PHE A 23 20.72 1.30 -11.29
N ALA A 24 20.35 0.14 -10.72
CA ALA A 24 20.68 -0.19 -9.32
C ALA A 24 22.18 -0.08 -9.04
N ASP A 25 23.02 -0.56 -9.95
CA ASP A 25 24.48 -0.59 -9.78
C ASP A 25 25.22 0.52 -10.57
N ASP A 26 24.48 1.40 -11.28
CA ASP A 26 25.07 2.48 -12.07
C ASP A 26 25.67 3.57 -11.14
N PRO A 27 26.99 3.80 -11.13
CA PRO A 27 27.62 4.79 -10.25
C PRO A 27 27.22 6.24 -10.56
N GLY A 28 26.68 6.50 -11.75
CA GLY A 28 26.14 7.81 -12.14
C GLY A 28 24.74 8.11 -11.57
N VAL A 29 24.06 7.10 -10.98
CA VAL A 29 22.73 7.23 -10.40
C VAL A 29 22.80 7.18 -8.87
N MET A 30 22.46 8.28 -8.22
CA MET A 30 22.49 8.38 -6.75
C MET A 30 21.29 7.70 -6.08
N GLY A 31 20.13 7.63 -6.73
CA GLY A 31 18.90 7.04 -6.21
C GLY A 31 17.72 7.32 -7.13
N PHE A 32 16.52 7.03 -6.67
CA PHE A 32 15.30 7.08 -7.47
C PHE A 32 14.22 7.88 -6.76
N VAL A 33 13.41 8.57 -7.56
CA VAL A 33 12.17 9.20 -7.11
C VAL A 33 11.02 8.58 -7.89
N ILE A 34 10.02 8.06 -7.17
CA ILE A 34 8.77 7.58 -7.75
C ILE A 34 7.70 8.64 -7.47
N THR A 35 7.01 9.10 -8.50
CA THR A 35 5.93 10.09 -8.39
C THR A 35 4.85 9.82 -9.42
N GLY A 36 3.64 10.34 -9.20
CA GLY A 36 2.55 10.30 -10.16
C GLY A 36 2.67 11.41 -11.20
N TYR A 37 2.13 11.18 -12.39
CA TYR A 37 1.97 12.24 -13.38
C TYR A 37 0.88 13.23 -12.93
N GLY A 38 1.17 14.53 -13.04
CA GLY A 38 0.25 15.61 -12.65
C GLY A 38 0.28 15.93 -11.16
N THR A 39 -0.80 16.53 -10.66
CA THR A 39 -0.91 17.01 -9.28
C THR A 39 -2.10 16.42 -8.51
N THR A 40 -2.84 15.49 -9.14
CA THR A 40 -4.09 14.95 -8.56
C THR A 40 -3.86 13.65 -7.81
N ALA A 41 -3.07 12.75 -8.38
CA ALA A 41 -2.83 11.43 -7.79
C ALA A 41 -1.38 10.99 -7.97
N PHE A 42 -0.83 10.43 -6.91
CA PHE A 42 0.35 9.59 -6.98
C PHE A 42 -0.02 8.30 -7.72
N SER A 43 -1.00 7.57 -7.20
CA SER A 43 -1.63 6.43 -7.85
C SER A 43 -2.97 6.10 -7.18
N ALA A 44 -3.98 5.78 -7.98
CA ALA A 44 -5.29 5.30 -7.52
C ALA A 44 -5.29 3.81 -7.11
N GLY A 45 -4.13 3.15 -7.11
CA GLY A 45 -4.00 1.74 -6.75
C GLY A 45 -3.99 0.79 -7.95
N ALA A 46 -4.28 -0.47 -7.69
CA ALA A 46 -4.28 -1.50 -8.72
C ALA A 46 -5.43 -1.33 -9.73
N ASP A 47 -5.17 -1.68 -10.99
CA ASP A 47 -6.21 -1.78 -12.00
C ASP A 47 -7.07 -3.03 -11.72
N ILE A 48 -8.27 -2.79 -11.19
CA ILE A 48 -9.19 -3.83 -10.69
C ILE A 48 -9.79 -4.68 -11.83
N GLY A 49 -9.66 -4.27 -13.09
CA GLY A 49 -10.23 -4.97 -14.23
C GLY A 49 -9.82 -6.43 -14.38
N LYS A 50 -8.70 -6.85 -13.80
CA LYS A 50 -8.23 -8.25 -13.79
C LYS A 50 -8.79 -9.10 -12.65
N PHE A 51 -9.33 -8.50 -11.59
CA PHE A 51 -9.74 -9.23 -10.38
C PHE A 51 -10.81 -10.29 -10.64
N PRO A 52 -11.85 -10.07 -11.49
CA PRO A 52 -12.85 -11.09 -11.73
C PRO A 52 -12.30 -12.44 -12.19
N SER A 53 -11.18 -12.45 -12.91
CA SER A 53 -10.59 -13.68 -13.45
C SER A 53 -9.90 -14.55 -12.39
N MET A 54 -9.64 -14.03 -11.19
CA MET A 54 -8.96 -14.75 -10.11
C MET A 54 -9.85 -14.95 -8.87
N LEU A 55 -11.00 -14.28 -8.78
CA LEU A 55 -11.91 -14.44 -7.64
C LEU A 55 -12.38 -15.89 -7.51
N GLY A 56 -12.30 -16.43 -6.30
CA GLY A 56 -12.62 -17.81 -6.00
C GLY A 56 -11.48 -18.80 -6.20
N ASP A 57 -10.33 -18.36 -6.72
CA ASP A 57 -9.11 -19.16 -6.85
C ASP A 57 -8.03 -18.61 -5.91
N PHE A 58 -7.81 -19.33 -4.80
CA PHE A 58 -6.83 -18.96 -3.78
C PHE A 58 -5.41 -18.84 -4.35
N GLU A 59 -4.96 -19.84 -5.10
CA GLU A 59 -3.57 -19.87 -5.59
C GLU A 59 -3.33 -18.80 -6.66
N ALA A 60 -4.27 -18.61 -7.58
CA ALA A 60 -4.18 -17.56 -8.58
C ALA A 60 -4.15 -16.16 -7.92
N SER A 61 -4.99 -15.92 -6.90
CA SER A 61 -5.04 -14.65 -6.21
C SER A 61 -3.79 -14.39 -5.35
N ALA A 62 -3.30 -15.40 -4.63
CA ALA A 62 -2.06 -15.28 -3.86
C ALA A 62 -0.85 -15.06 -4.79
N GLN A 63 -0.81 -15.75 -5.94
CA GLN A 63 0.24 -15.54 -6.93
C GLN A 63 0.19 -14.15 -7.55
N TYR A 64 -1.01 -13.62 -7.85
CA TYR A 64 -1.17 -12.26 -8.30
C TYR A 64 -0.60 -11.24 -7.30
N ALA A 65 -0.86 -11.43 -6.00
CA ALA A 65 -0.30 -10.56 -4.96
C ALA A 65 1.24 -10.62 -4.93
N ARG A 66 1.85 -11.82 -5.07
CA ARG A 66 3.31 -11.97 -5.18
C ARG A 66 3.87 -11.28 -6.43
N ASP A 67 3.17 -11.40 -7.56
CA ASP A 67 3.61 -10.77 -8.81
C ASP A 67 3.55 -9.24 -8.74
N CYS A 68 2.50 -8.68 -8.16
CA CYS A 68 2.38 -7.25 -7.90
C CYS A 68 3.46 -6.74 -6.93
N ALA A 69 3.90 -7.56 -5.97
CA ALA A 69 4.90 -7.18 -4.99
C ALA A 69 6.35 -7.21 -5.50
N LYS A 70 6.62 -7.67 -6.73
CA LYS A 70 8.00 -7.81 -7.25
C LYS A 70 8.82 -6.52 -7.23
N VAL A 71 8.19 -5.38 -7.51
CA VAL A 71 8.84 -4.06 -7.46
C VAL A 71 9.29 -3.76 -6.04
N GLN A 72 8.38 -3.94 -5.08
CA GLN A 72 8.61 -3.63 -3.68
C GLN A 72 9.67 -4.55 -3.08
N VAL A 73 9.61 -5.86 -3.37
CA VAL A 73 10.63 -6.83 -2.92
C VAL A 73 12.01 -6.45 -3.47
N PHE A 74 12.09 -5.98 -4.70
CA PHE A 74 13.36 -5.49 -5.25
C PHE A 74 13.84 -4.22 -4.54
N MET A 75 12.95 -3.25 -4.29
CA MET A 75 13.28 -2.01 -3.57
C MET A 75 13.79 -2.28 -2.16
N ASP A 76 13.21 -3.26 -1.43
CA ASP A 76 13.63 -3.62 -0.07
C ASP A 76 15.10 -4.05 0.02
N GLN A 77 15.66 -4.55 -1.09
CA GLN A 77 17.03 -5.06 -1.17
C GLN A 77 18.03 -4.03 -1.74
N MET A 78 17.54 -2.87 -2.22
CA MET A 78 18.40 -1.86 -2.83
C MET A 78 19.22 -1.09 -1.78
N ASP A 79 20.48 -0.82 -2.09
CA ASP A 79 21.34 0.07 -1.31
C ASP A 79 21.19 1.54 -1.73
N LYS A 80 20.70 1.79 -2.96
CA LYS A 80 20.37 3.13 -3.42
C LYS A 80 19.00 3.57 -2.90
N PRO A 81 18.88 4.82 -2.44
CA PRO A 81 17.61 5.37 -1.96
C PRO A 81 16.53 5.34 -3.05
N VAL A 82 15.34 4.93 -2.68
CA VAL A 82 14.12 5.13 -3.46
C VAL A 82 13.18 5.97 -2.60
N VAL A 83 12.77 7.12 -3.10
CA VAL A 83 11.89 8.07 -2.40
C VAL A 83 10.57 8.18 -3.13
N ALA A 84 9.45 8.01 -2.41
CA ALA A 84 8.13 8.32 -2.95
C ALA A 84 7.84 9.81 -2.79
N ALA A 85 7.59 10.51 -3.91
CA ALA A 85 7.13 11.88 -3.93
C ALA A 85 5.62 11.92 -4.19
N ILE A 86 4.83 12.01 -3.12
CA ILE A 86 3.38 11.86 -3.15
C ILE A 86 2.74 13.19 -3.54
N ASN A 87 2.36 13.30 -4.80
CA ASN A 87 1.83 14.52 -5.43
C ASN A 87 0.30 14.67 -5.35
N GLY A 88 -0.39 13.79 -4.63
CA GLY A 88 -1.85 13.78 -4.50
C GLY A 88 -2.36 12.52 -3.81
N LEU A 89 -3.40 11.90 -4.36
CA LEU A 89 -3.99 10.67 -3.80
C LEU A 89 -3.02 9.49 -3.94
N ALA A 90 -2.74 8.79 -2.85
CA ALA A 90 -2.02 7.52 -2.81
C ALA A 90 -2.95 6.46 -2.22
N LEU A 91 -3.54 5.63 -3.09
CA LEU A 91 -4.59 4.69 -2.71
C LEU A 91 -4.17 3.24 -2.95
N GLY A 92 -4.51 2.35 -2.03
CA GLY A 92 -4.35 0.91 -2.15
C GLY A 92 -2.95 0.50 -2.63
N GLY A 93 -2.85 -0.27 -3.71
CA GLY A 93 -1.56 -0.68 -4.29
C GLY A 93 -0.60 0.46 -4.61
N GLY A 94 -1.10 1.68 -4.85
CA GLY A 94 -0.25 2.88 -4.98
C GLY A 94 0.39 3.27 -3.65
N LEU A 95 -0.36 3.20 -2.55
CA LEU A 95 0.18 3.41 -1.22
C LEU A 95 1.10 2.25 -0.82
N ASP A 96 0.80 1.01 -1.23
CA ASP A 96 1.69 -0.15 -1.02
C ASP A 96 3.09 0.07 -1.63
N ILE A 97 3.19 0.66 -2.82
CA ILE A 97 4.49 1.03 -3.40
C ILE A 97 5.16 2.12 -2.55
N ALA A 98 4.42 3.16 -2.17
CA ALA A 98 4.98 4.29 -1.44
C ALA A 98 5.55 3.89 -0.08
N ILE A 99 4.84 3.08 0.71
CA ILE A 99 5.31 2.62 2.03
C ILE A 99 6.53 1.70 1.97
N ARG A 100 6.81 1.09 0.81
CA ARG A 100 7.99 0.25 0.57
C ARG A 100 9.20 1.07 0.09
N CYS A 101 9.01 2.32 -0.34
CA CYS A 101 10.11 3.24 -0.56
C CYS A 101 10.87 3.50 0.74
N HIS A 102 12.15 3.87 0.64
CA HIS A 102 13.00 4.12 1.81
C HIS A 102 12.54 5.36 2.58
N SER A 103 11.96 6.33 1.88
CA SER A 103 11.32 7.50 2.48
C SER A 103 10.15 7.99 1.63
N MET A 104 9.28 8.79 2.23
CA MET A 104 8.15 9.44 1.58
C MET A 104 8.15 10.93 1.86
N VAL A 105 8.01 11.74 0.83
CA VAL A 105 7.72 13.17 0.90
C VAL A 105 6.36 13.42 0.24
N ALA A 106 5.61 14.43 0.65
CA ALA A 106 4.26 14.62 0.14
C ALA A 106 3.90 16.10 -0.02
N THR A 107 2.99 16.41 -0.95
CA THR A 107 2.33 17.73 -0.96
C THR A 107 1.33 17.83 0.17
N LYS A 108 1.09 19.03 0.70
CA LYS A 108 0.12 19.29 1.78
C LYS A 108 -1.30 18.79 1.50
N ASN A 109 -1.66 18.67 0.25
CA ASN A 109 -2.99 18.21 -0.18
C ASN A 109 -3.06 16.70 -0.43
N ALA A 110 -1.95 15.98 -0.30
CA ALA A 110 -1.93 14.53 -0.50
C ALA A 110 -2.80 13.81 0.54
N ARG A 111 -3.33 12.66 0.14
CA ARG A 111 -4.16 11.80 0.99
C ARG A 111 -3.73 10.37 0.80
N LEU A 112 -3.59 9.66 1.91
CA LEU A 112 -3.14 8.27 1.99
C LEU A 112 -4.31 7.40 2.44
N GLN A 113 -4.59 6.29 1.74
CA GLN A 113 -5.72 5.44 2.10
C GLN A 113 -5.51 4.00 1.60
N PHE A 114 -5.98 3.04 2.39
CA PHE A 114 -6.22 1.66 1.98
C PHE A 114 -7.73 1.44 1.82
N PRO A 115 -8.31 1.62 0.61
CA PRO A 115 -9.74 1.51 0.39
C PRO A 115 -10.22 0.06 0.24
N GLU A 116 -9.32 -0.92 0.25
CA GLU A 116 -9.54 -2.33 -0.10
C GLU A 116 -10.72 -2.96 0.63
N ILE A 117 -10.85 -2.70 1.94
CA ILE A 117 -11.93 -3.26 2.75
C ILE A 117 -13.32 -2.83 2.26
N SER A 118 -13.43 -1.65 1.63
CA SER A 118 -14.67 -1.17 1.00
C SER A 118 -15.09 -2.01 -0.21
N LEU A 119 -14.14 -2.76 -0.77
CA LEU A 119 -14.33 -3.69 -1.88
C LEU A 119 -14.38 -5.15 -1.41
N GLY A 120 -14.45 -5.38 -0.10
CA GLY A 120 -14.42 -6.73 0.47
C GLY A 120 -13.10 -7.47 0.28
N ILE A 121 -12.00 -6.75 0.06
CA ILE A 121 -10.64 -7.28 -0.05
C ILE A 121 -9.71 -6.60 0.97
N LEU A 122 -8.44 -6.99 1.04
CA LEU A 122 -7.43 -6.44 1.94
C LEU A 122 -6.18 -5.96 1.16
N PRO A 123 -5.36 -5.03 1.70
CA PRO A 123 -4.09 -4.61 1.10
C PRO A 123 -3.01 -5.68 1.29
N GLY A 124 -3.07 -6.75 0.47
CA GLY A 124 -2.28 -7.97 0.63
C GLY A 124 -0.84 -7.89 0.15
N ILE A 125 -0.44 -6.83 -0.59
CA ILE A 125 0.92 -6.74 -1.15
C ILE A 125 1.91 -6.00 -0.24
N GLY A 126 1.48 -5.61 0.95
CA GLY A 126 2.33 -4.98 1.96
C GLY A 126 1.60 -4.21 3.04
N GLY A 127 0.41 -3.66 2.76
CA GLY A 127 -0.32 -2.78 3.68
C GLY A 127 -0.66 -3.41 5.02
N CYS A 128 -0.99 -4.70 5.06
CA CYS A 128 -1.25 -5.43 6.31
C CYS A 128 0.01 -5.71 7.16
N VAL A 129 1.22 -5.41 6.66
CA VAL A 129 2.49 -5.82 7.29
C VAL A 129 3.44 -4.65 7.52
N VAL A 130 3.75 -3.93 6.44
CA VAL A 130 4.86 -2.98 6.41
C VAL A 130 4.66 -1.75 7.29
N PRO A 131 3.46 -1.12 7.35
CA PRO A 131 3.25 0.05 8.19
C PRO A 131 3.55 -0.22 9.66
N TYR A 132 3.13 -1.37 10.17
CA TYR A 132 3.35 -1.77 11.56
C TYR A 132 4.83 -1.99 11.91
N ARG A 133 5.64 -2.41 10.93
CA ARG A 133 7.09 -2.61 11.12
C ARG A 133 7.88 -1.32 11.00
N LYS A 134 7.50 -0.45 10.06
CA LYS A 134 8.22 0.81 9.83
C LYS A 134 7.84 1.90 10.84
N TRP A 135 6.58 1.94 11.25
CA TRP A 135 6.03 3.02 12.09
C TRP A 135 5.14 2.45 13.22
N PRO A 136 5.69 1.66 14.15
CA PRO A 136 4.91 0.95 15.16
C PRO A 136 4.06 1.88 16.05
N GLN A 137 4.48 3.14 16.23
CA GLN A 137 3.73 4.18 16.94
C GLN A 137 2.42 4.58 16.26
N GLY A 138 2.26 4.25 14.98
CA GLY A 138 1.05 4.51 14.17
C GLY A 138 0.07 3.33 14.10
N ALA A 139 0.29 2.24 14.87
CA ALA A 139 -0.45 1.00 14.70
C ALA A 139 -1.97 1.17 14.79
N GLU A 140 -2.50 1.98 15.72
CA GLU A 140 -3.94 2.25 15.82
C GLU A 140 -4.48 2.99 14.60
N VAL A 141 -3.71 3.94 14.05
CA VAL A 141 -4.05 4.64 12.81
C VAL A 141 -4.11 3.66 11.63
N PHE A 142 -3.17 2.72 11.56
CA PHE A 142 -3.17 1.69 10.51
C PHE A 142 -4.34 0.72 10.64
N HIS A 143 -4.77 0.39 11.86
CA HIS A 143 -6.01 -0.38 12.07
C HIS A 143 -7.21 0.32 11.44
N GLU A 144 -7.36 1.64 11.67
CA GLU A 144 -8.46 2.40 11.08
C GLU A 144 -8.33 2.55 9.55
N MET A 145 -7.11 2.78 9.05
CA MET A 145 -6.86 2.88 7.60
C MET A 145 -7.22 1.58 6.88
N ILE A 146 -6.82 0.44 7.43
CA ILE A 146 -6.95 -0.87 6.77
C ILE A 146 -8.34 -1.46 7.02
N CYS A 147 -8.83 -1.44 8.27
CA CYS A 147 -10.09 -2.07 8.62
C CYS A 147 -11.34 -1.19 8.39
N LEU A 148 -11.18 0.14 8.34
CA LEU A 148 -12.30 1.06 8.17
C LEU A 148 -12.14 2.00 6.96
N ALA A 149 -11.13 1.77 6.13
CA ALA A 149 -10.79 2.59 4.97
C ALA A 149 -10.64 4.09 5.32
N ARG A 150 -10.12 4.40 6.52
CA ARG A 150 -9.89 5.78 6.93
C ARG A 150 -8.85 6.43 6.02
N THR A 151 -9.13 7.66 5.60
CA THR A 151 -8.16 8.49 4.87
C THR A 151 -7.24 9.20 5.86
N LEU A 152 -5.93 9.11 5.64
CA LEU A 152 -4.91 9.77 6.44
C LEU A 152 -4.43 11.05 5.74
N GLY A 153 -4.43 12.16 6.45
CA GLY A 153 -3.85 13.43 6.01
C GLY A 153 -2.34 13.47 6.24
N VAL A 154 -1.65 14.34 5.51
CA VAL A 154 -0.17 14.40 5.56
C VAL A 154 0.38 14.87 6.89
N ASP A 155 -0.30 15.77 7.60
CA ASP A 155 0.17 16.25 8.91
C ASP A 155 0.19 15.13 9.95
N GLU A 156 -0.87 14.32 9.98
CA GLU A 156 -0.94 13.14 10.84
C GLU A 156 0.06 12.06 10.41
N ALA A 157 0.19 11.83 9.10
CA ALA A 157 1.20 10.92 8.55
C ALA A 157 2.63 11.34 8.91
N ALA A 158 2.93 12.65 8.89
CA ALA A 158 4.20 13.18 9.35
C ALA A 158 4.37 13.01 10.86
N GLY A 159 3.31 13.23 11.65
CA GLY A 159 3.31 13.05 13.10
C GLY A 159 3.68 11.63 13.54
N ILE A 160 3.30 10.61 12.77
CA ILE A 160 3.68 9.21 13.02
C ILE A 160 4.95 8.78 12.27
N GLY A 161 5.64 9.70 11.60
CA GLY A 161 6.92 9.46 10.94
C GLY A 161 6.84 8.84 9.54
N MET A 162 5.67 8.74 8.93
CA MET A 162 5.53 8.22 7.56
C MET A 162 6.07 9.21 6.52
N ILE A 163 5.82 10.50 6.70
CA ILE A 163 6.22 11.57 5.79
C ILE A 163 7.39 12.33 6.37
N SER A 164 8.51 12.38 5.65
CA SER A 164 9.74 13.07 6.07
C SER A 164 9.73 14.57 5.78
N ALA A 165 8.98 15.02 4.78
CA ALA A 165 8.81 16.43 4.45
C ALA A 165 7.48 16.69 3.75
N ILE A 166 6.85 17.83 4.09
CA ILE A 166 5.62 18.31 3.46
C ILE A 166 5.98 19.50 2.55
N ALA A 167 5.55 19.42 1.30
CA ALA A 167 5.79 20.43 0.27
C ALA A 167 4.51 21.20 -0.07
N GLU A 168 4.65 22.49 -0.41
CA GLU A 168 3.52 23.32 -0.79
C GLU A 168 2.94 22.97 -2.16
N ASP A 169 3.81 22.64 -3.11
CA ASP A 169 3.47 22.38 -4.50
C ASP A 169 4.35 21.29 -5.11
N TYR A 170 4.13 21.00 -6.41
CA TYR A 170 4.89 19.97 -7.12
C TYR A 170 6.38 20.30 -7.27
N SER A 171 6.73 21.57 -7.47
CA SER A 171 8.13 22.00 -7.63
C SER A 171 8.91 21.78 -6.33
N SER A 172 8.36 22.24 -5.21
CA SER A 172 8.95 22.04 -3.88
C SER A 172 8.94 20.56 -3.47
N LEU A 173 7.94 19.78 -3.92
CA LEU A 173 7.90 18.32 -3.72
C LEU A 173 9.09 17.63 -4.38
N MET A 174 9.35 17.95 -5.65
CA MET A 174 10.48 17.34 -6.37
C MET A 174 11.81 17.73 -5.76
N LYS A 175 11.94 18.99 -5.33
CA LYS A 175 13.15 19.44 -4.60
C LYS A 175 13.32 18.66 -3.30
N ALA A 176 12.26 18.51 -2.49
CA ALA A 176 12.31 17.76 -1.25
C ALA A 176 12.66 16.27 -1.48
N ALA A 177 12.13 15.66 -2.53
CA ALA A 177 12.44 14.28 -2.89
C ALA A 177 13.91 14.10 -3.28
N LEU A 178 14.47 15.02 -4.05
CA LEU A 178 15.90 14.99 -4.45
C LEU A 178 16.82 15.23 -3.24
N ASP A 179 16.46 16.15 -2.35
CA ASP A 179 17.20 16.39 -1.12
C ASP A 179 17.15 15.17 -0.20
N GLU A 180 16.01 14.48 -0.14
CA GLU A 180 15.85 13.24 0.62
C GLU A 180 16.67 12.08 0.03
N VAL A 181 16.74 11.94 -1.31
CA VAL A 181 17.64 10.98 -1.96
C VAL A 181 19.10 11.25 -1.55
N LYS A 182 19.54 12.51 -1.54
CA LYS A 182 20.90 12.87 -1.11
C LYS A 182 21.14 12.54 0.37
N ARG A 183 20.16 12.86 1.24
CA ARG A 183 20.24 12.59 2.69
C ARG A 183 20.41 11.10 3.00
N LEU A 184 19.78 10.24 2.21
CA LEU A 184 19.77 8.80 2.42
C LEU A 184 20.99 8.07 1.83
N GLN A 185 21.92 8.76 1.16
CA GLN A 185 23.10 8.13 0.62
C GLN A 185 23.90 7.39 1.70
N GLY A 186 24.10 6.08 1.50
CA GLY A 186 24.86 5.22 2.43
C GLY A 186 24.18 4.96 3.78
N THR A 187 22.92 5.44 3.97
CA THR A 187 22.17 5.32 5.23
C THR A 187 20.78 4.74 5.04
N VAL A 188 20.55 4.03 3.94
CA VAL A 188 19.27 3.34 3.67
C VAL A 188 18.98 2.34 4.78
N THR A 189 17.82 2.48 5.41
CA THR A 189 17.35 1.55 6.44
C THR A 189 16.44 0.48 5.84
N ARG A 190 16.61 -0.75 6.28
CA ARG A 190 15.74 -1.88 5.90
C ARG A 190 14.49 -1.89 6.76
N ILE A 191 13.43 -2.52 6.25
CA ILE A 191 12.22 -2.78 7.04
C ILE A 191 12.61 -3.74 8.19
N PRO A 192 12.23 -3.44 9.44
CA PRO A 192 12.65 -4.25 10.59
C PRO A 192 12.17 -5.70 10.51
N GLU A 193 13.05 -6.61 10.90
CA GLU A 193 12.77 -8.03 11.13
C GLU A 193 12.28 -8.27 12.57
N GLY A 194 11.88 -9.48 12.86
CA GLY A 194 11.41 -9.90 14.19
C GLY A 194 9.91 -9.77 14.37
N LYS A 195 9.39 -10.40 15.41
CA LYS A 195 7.99 -10.22 15.84
C LYS A 195 7.77 -8.80 16.31
N ILE A 196 6.59 -8.28 16.03
CA ILE A 196 6.17 -6.96 16.51
C ILE A 196 4.94 -7.12 17.41
N GLN A 197 4.84 -6.24 18.40
CA GLN A 197 3.63 -6.12 19.20
C GLN A 197 2.75 -5.03 18.60
N ILE A 198 1.50 -5.34 18.38
CA ILE A 198 0.49 -4.39 17.92
C ILE A 198 -0.62 -4.30 18.97
N PRO A 199 -1.28 -3.14 19.12
CA PRO A 199 -2.47 -3.00 19.95
C PRO A 199 -3.59 -3.91 19.46
N ASP A 200 -4.56 -4.19 20.34
CA ASP A 200 -5.77 -4.91 19.96
C ASP A 200 -6.54 -4.17 18.86
N ILE A 201 -6.91 -4.89 17.80
CA ILE A 201 -7.69 -4.33 16.70
C ILE A 201 -9.16 -4.30 17.13
N LYS A 202 -9.66 -3.10 17.36
CA LYS A 202 -11.04 -2.85 17.77
C LYS A 202 -11.93 -2.60 16.55
N ILE A 203 -12.81 -3.55 16.23
CA ILE A 203 -13.81 -3.40 15.17
C ILE A 203 -15.15 -3.03 15.81
N PRO A 204 -15.82 -1.95 15.36
CA PRO A 204 -17.18 -1.63 15.82
C PRO A 204 -18.19 -2.74 15.48
N ASP A 205 -19.26 -2.86 16.26
CA ASP A 205 -20.34 -3.84 16.01
C ASP A 205 -20.94 -3.67 14.60
N GLU A 206 -21.08 -2.43 14.15
CA GLU A 206 -21.50 -2.06 12.80
C GLU A 206 -20.37 -1.31 12.09
N PRO A 207 -19.38 -2.04 11.50
CA PRO A 207 -18.25 -1.41 10.87
C PRO A 207 -18.66 -0.70 9.58
N LYS A 208 -18.19 0.54 9.40
CA LYS A 208 -18.55 1.39 8.26
C LYS A 208 -17.32 2.15 7.72
N ALA A 209 -17.24 2.27 6.40
CA ALA A 209 -16.41 3.23 5.71
C ALA A 209 -17.31 4.39 5.24
N GLY A 210 -17.30 5.49 5.97
CA GLY A 210 -18.27 6.58 5.77
C GLY A 210 -19.71 6.10 5.98
N LYS A 211 -20.50 6.04 4.90
CA LYS A 211 -21.89 5.55 4.93
C LYS A 211 -22.06 4.08 4.50
N GLN A 212 -20.99 3.46 4.03
CA GLN A 212 -21.01 2.08 3.55
C GLN A 212 -20.78 1.11 4.70
N VAL A 213 -21.67 0.15 4.89
CA VAL A 213 -21.47 -0.98 5.81
C VAL A 213 -20.39 -1.89 5.22
N LEU A 214 -19.48 -2.37 6.05
CA LEU A 214 -18.38 -3.25 5.66
C LEU A 214 -18.71 -4.71 5.97
N SER A 215 -18.08 -5.62 5.23
CA SER A 215 -18.24 -7.06 5.45
C SER A 215 -17.50 -7.52 6.70
N LYS A 216 -18.19 -8.18 7.63
CA LYS A 216 -17.57 -8.80 8.81
C LYS A 216 -16.66 -9.97 8.42
N GLU A 217 -17.01 -10.72 7.37
CA GLU A 217 -16.16 -11.78 6.81
C GLU A 217 -14.81 -11.21 6.34
N ALA A 218 -14.85 -10.15 5.52
CA ALA A 218 -13.61 -9.50 5.03
C ALA A 218 -12.77 -8.92 6.17
N LEU A 219 -13.42 -8.32 7.18
CA LEU A 219 -12.75 -7.79 8.37
C LEU A 219 -12.06 -8.88 9.18
N SER A 220 -12.72 -10.04 9.41
CA SER A 220 -12.10 -11.16 10.14
C SER A 220 -10.81 -11.62 9.45
N ILE A 221 -10.88 -11.88 8.15
CA ILE A 221 -9.69 -12.30 7.37
C ILE A 221 -8.59 -11.23 7.41
N THR A 222 -8.95 -9.95 7.34
CA THR A 222 -8.00 -8.84 7.40
C THR A 222 -7.31 -8.77 8.75
N VAL A 223 -8.07 -8.85 9.86
CA VAL A 223 -7.53 -8.84 11.23
C VAL A 223 -6.62 -10.02 11.48
N GLU A 224 -7.02 -11.24 11.08
CA GLU A 224 -6.20 -12.45 11.19
C GLU A 224 -4.89 -12.30 10.40
N THR A 225 -4.94 -11.73 9.20
CA THR A 225 -3.75 -11.48 8.37
C THR A 225 -2.79 -10.49 9.03
N ILE A 226 -3.29 -9.40 9.61
CA ILE A 226 -2.47 -8.40 10.32
C ILE A 226 -1.81 -9.05 11.54
N GLN A 227 -2.56 -9.78 12.37
CA GLN A 227 -2.06 -10.43 13.58
C GLN A 227 -1.01 -11.50 13.26
N ALA A 228 -1.26 -12.34 12.26
CA ALA A 228 -0.31 -13.35 11.82
C ALA A 228 0.97 -12.72 11.25
N GLY A 229 0.84 -11.64 10.46
CA GLY A 229 1.98 -10.87 9.94
C GLY A 229 2.82 -10.22 11.02
N ALA A 230 2.19 -9.74 12.09
CA ALA A 230 2.87 -9.17 13.26
C ALA A 230 3.66 -10.24 14.03
N ALA A 231 3.15 -11.48 14.11
CA ALA A 231 3.77 -12.59 14.81
C ALA A 231 4.92 -13.26 14.04
N ALA A 232 5.12 -12.95 12.77
CA ALA A 232 6.18 -13.54 11.94
C ALA A 232 7.57 -12.99 12.30
N GLU A 233 8.57 -13.88 12.33
CA GLU A 233 9.97 -13.52 12.65
C GLU A 233 10.65 -12.78 11.50
N LYS A 234 10.37 -13.18 10.26
CA LYS A 234 11.00 -12.62 9.07
C LYS A 234 10.02 -11.76 8.29
N LEU A 235 10.51 -10.66 7.71
CA LEU A 235 9.72 -9.84 6.80
C LEU A 235 9.17 -10.66 5.64
N SER A 236 9.97 -11.54 5.05
CA SER A 236 9.54 -12.40 3.94
C SER A 236 8.39 -13.34 4.33
N GLU A 237 8.39 -13.87 5.55
CA GLU A 237 7.28 -14.69 6.09
C GLU A 237 6.03 -13.83 6.31
N ALA A 238 6.19 -12.66 6.89
CA ALA A 238 5.07 -11.72 7.10
C ALA A 238 4.41 -11.29 5.78
N LEU A 239 5.21 -10.99 4.76
CA LEU A 239 4.71 -10.65 3.43
C LEU A 239 3.99 -11.82 2.77
N GLU A 240 4.53 -13.04 2.90
CA GLU A 240 3.87 -14.24 2.38
C GLU A 240 2.51 -14.49 3.06
N ILE A 241 2.38 -14.18 4.36
CA ILE A 241 1.09 -14.17 5.06
C ILE A 241 0.14 -13.15 4.43
N GLY A 242 0.60 -11.96 4.08
CA GLY A 242 -0.19 -10.96 3.37
C GLY A 242 -0.69 -11.45 2.00
N TYR A 243 0.19 -12.08 1.21
CA TYR A 243 -0.17 -12.65 -0.11
C TYR A 243 -1.22 -13.75 0.01
N LYS A 244 -1.05 -14.67 0.98
CA LYS A 244 -2.03 -15.71 1.27
C LYS A 244 -3.34 -15.13 1.82
N GLY A 245 -3.28 -14.10 2.66
CA GLY A 245 -4.44 -13.36 3.14
C GLY A 245 -5.26 -12.80 1.96
N PHE A 246 -4.59 -12.24 0.95
CA PHE A 246 -5.23 -11.81 -0.29
C PHE A 246 -5.87 -12.99 -1.05
N GLY A 247 -5.19 -14.14 -1.13
CA GLY A 247 -5.74 -15.37 -1.69
C GLY A 247 -7.01 -15.84 -0.96
N HIS A 248 -7.00 -15.84 0.37
CA HIS A 248 -8.16 -16.21 1.18
C HIS A 248 -9.35 -15.28 0.98
N ILE A 249 -9.12 -13.96 1.09
CA ILE A 249 -10.20 -12.98 0.96
C ILE A 249 -10.79 -12.97 -0.45
N ALA A 250 -10.00 -13.23 -1.49
CA ALA A 250 -10.47 -13.32 -2.88
C ALA A 250 -11.45 -14.49 -3.11
N CYS A 251 -11.46 -15.49 -2.23
CA CYS A 251 -12.42 -16.59 -2.25
C CYS A 251 -13.74 -16.26 -1.53
N SER A 252 -13.81 -15.15 -0.78
CA SER A 252 -14.99 -14.76 0.01
C SER A 252 -16.13 -14.25 -0.87
N GLU A 253 -17.36 -14.33 -0.34
CA GLU A 253 -18.52 -13.70 -0.98
C GLU A 253 -18.42 -12.17 -0.95
N ALA A 254 -17.74 -11.62 0.08
CA ALA A 254 -17.49 -10.19 0.18
C ALA A 254 -16.64 -9.66 -0.99
N ALA A 255 -15.56 -10.34 -1.35
CA ALA A 255 -14.71 -9.93 -2.48
C ALA A 255 -15.47 -10.00 -3.81
N LYS A 256 -16.27 -11.05 -4.03
CA LYS A 256 -17.10 -11.20 -5.22
C LYS A 256 -18.09 -10.05 -5.37
N GLU A 257 -18.84 -9.76 -4.30
CA GLU A 257 -19.81 -8.66 -4.28
C GLU A 257 -19.15 -7.29 -4.44
N GLY A 258 -18.08 -7.04 -3.67
CA GLY A 258 -17.41 -5.75 -3.68
C GLY A 258 -16.78 -5.40 -5.04
N ILE A 259 -16.12 -6.36 -5.68
CA ILE A 259 -15.52 -6.20 -7.01
C ILE A 259 -16.60 -6.06 -8.09
N ALA A 260 -17.67 -6.88 -8.05
CA ALA A 260 -18.79 -6.73 -8.97
C ALA A 260 -19.46 -5.37 -8.84
N ALA A 261 -19.74 -4.93 -7.62
CA ALA A 261 -20.35 -3.63 -7.36
C ALA A 261 -19.49 -2.46 -7.88
N PHE A 262 -18.17 -2.54 -7.70
CA PHE A 262 -17.24 -1.53 -8.22
C PHE A 262 -17.29 -1.45 -9.75
N LEU A 263 -17.22 -2.58 -10.44
CA LEU A 263 -17.25 -2.64 -11.91
C LEU A 263 -18.60 -2.16 -12.49
N GLU A 264 -19.67 -2.43 -11.76
CA GLU A 264 -21.03 -1.98 -12.10
C GLU A 264 -21.35 -0.54 -11.65
N SER A 265 -20.38 0.15 -11.02
CA SER A 265 -20.54 1.52 -10.49
C SER A 265 -21.71 1.64 -9.50
N ARG A 266 -21.97 0.61 -8.71
CA ARG A 266 -22.97 0.57 -7.64
C ARG A 266 -22.33 0.40 -6.26
N LYS A 267 -23.10 0.62 -5.20
CA LYS A 267 -22.64 0.32 -3.83
C LYS A 267 -22.71 -1.19 -3.58
N PRO A 268 -21.69 -1.78 -2.93
CA PRO A 268 -21.76 -3.17 -2.52
C PRO A 268 -22.80 -3.38 -1.39
N VAL A 269 -23.41 -4.55 -1.37
CA VAL A 269 -24.36 -5.00 -0.33
C VAL A 269 -23.77 -6.25 0.32
N PHE A 270 -22.97 -6.05 1.34
CA PHE A 270 -22.36 -7.17 2.07
C PHE A 270 -23.39 -7.85 2.96
N LYS A 271 -23.34 -9.19 3.00
CA LYS A 271 -24.08 -9.98 3.99
C LYS A 271 -23.49 -9.68 5.38
N THR A 272 -24.33 -9.36 6.34
CA THR A 272 -23.97 -9.05 7.73
C THR A 272 -23.82 -10.33 8.55
#